data_ac57da476836a71c089f6d572812e8fa
#
_entry.id   ac57da476836a71c089f6d572812e8fa
#
_cell.length_a   1.000
_cell.length_b   1.000
_cell.length_c   1.000
_cell.angle_alpha   90.00
_cell.angle_beta   90.00
_cell.angle_gamma   90.00
#
_symmetry.space_group_name_H-M   'P 1'
#
loop_
_entity.id
_entity.type
_entity.pdbx_description
1 polymer ?
#
loop_
_entity_poly.entity_id
_entity_poly.type
_entity_poly.pdbx_seq_one_letter_code
_entity_poly.pdbx_strand_id
1 'polypeptide(L)'
;MKLVVVTGCLGFIGSYVTVACLKKGWKVYGVDKCTYAANTDLIEDFERDKNFTFVKGDIKTLKYLPDCDYIINLAAETHVGNSIIESSEFVDTNVSGVKNLLDLIRRKPKNISQRPILLHVSTDEVYGDIESGVHTEESNLLPSNPYSASKASSDMLIQAWSRT
;
A
#
# COMPACT_ATOMS: atom_id res chain seq x y z
N MET A 1 9.96 -17.50 11.61
CA MET A 1 9.87 -16.03 11.81
C MET A 1 9.19 -15.49 10.56
N LYS A 2 8.15 -14.65 10.70
CA LYS A 2 7.42 -14.08 9.57
C LYS A 2 8.21 -12.96 8.91
N LEU A 3 8.07 -12.82 7.57
CA LEU A 3 8.57 -11.68 6.82
C LEU A 3 7.39 -10.90 6.23
N VAL A 4 7.37 -9.60 6.46
CA VAL A 4 6.37 -8.67 5.92
C VAL A 4 7.03 -7.60 5.06
N VAL A 5 6.46 -7.34 3.89
CA VAL A 5 6.78 -6.15 3.10
C VAL A 5 5.81 -5.04 3.51
N VAL A 6 6.33 -3.88 3.89
CA VAL A 6 5.53 -2.69 4.20
C VAL A 6 5.87 -1.61 3.18
N THR A 7 4.95 -1.28 2.30
CA THR A 7 5.13 -0.17 1.35
C THR A 7 4.59 1.13 1.95
N GLY A 8 5.23 2.26 1.66
CA GLY A 8 4.92 3.51 2.35
C GLY A 8 5.36 3.49 3.81
N CYS A 9 6.44 2.76 4.12
CA CYS A 9 6.89 2.49 5.49
C CYS A 9 7.38 3.74 6.26
N LEU A 10 7.67 4.84 5.57
CA LEU A 10 8.09 6.11 6.14
C LEU A 10 6.95 7.14 6.25
N GLY A 11 5.77 6.80 5.71
CA GLY A 11 4.56 7.61 5.88
C GLY A 11 4.00 7.52 7.31
N PHE A 12 3.00 8.38 7.62
CA PHE A 12 2.42 8.44 8.97
C PHE A 12 1.94 7.06 9.45
N ILE A 13 1.00 6.44 8.76
CA ILE A 13 0.47 5.11 9.17
C ILE A 13 1.55 4.02 8.99
N GLY A 14 2.31 4.07 7.90
CA GLY A 14 3.31 3.06 7.56
C GLY A 14 4.42 2.92 8.61
N SER A 15 4.84 4.02 9.22
CA SER A 15 5.85 4.01 10.27
C SER A 15 5.36 3.28 11.53
N TYR A 16 4.13 3.52 11.95
CA TYR A 16 3.52 2.81 13.09
C TYR A 16 3.33 1.32 12.82
N VAL A 17 2.91 0.96 11.59
CA VAL A 17 2.79 -0.44 11.17
C VAL A 17 4.16 -1.12 11.17
N THR A 18 5.19 -0.45 10.67
CA THR A 18 6.58 -0.95 10.69
C THR A 18 7.02 -1.26 12.11
N VAL A 19 6.86 -0.30 13.04
CA VAL A 19 7.17 -0.50 14.47
C VAL A 19 6.39 -1.66 15.07
N ALA A 20 5.09 -1.77 14.77
CA ALA A 20 4.25 -2.83 15.29
C ALA A 20 4.71 -4.22 14.82
N CYS A 21 5.13 -4.34 13.55
CA CYS A 21 5.66 -5.59 13.00
C CYS A 21 7.01 -5.95 13.64
N LEU A 22 7.93 -5.00 13.80
CA LEU A 22 9.22 -5.20 14.47
C LEU A 22 9.03 -5.64 15.93
N LYS A 23 8.12 -4.98 16.68
CA LYS A 23 7.78 -5.38 18.05
C LYS A 23 7.22 -6.81 18.16
N LYS A 24 6.60 -7.34 17.12
CA LYS A 24 6.17 -8.75 17.04
C LYS A 24 7.33 -9.71 16.71
N GLY A 25 8.55 -9.22 16.54
CA GLY A 25 9.70 -10.01 16.14
C GLY A 25 9.66 -10.46 14.67
N TRP A 26 8.88 -9.79 13.82
CA TRP A 26 8.86 -10.09 12.39
C TRP A 26 10.02 -9.42 11.67
N LYS A 27 10.46 -10.00 10.56
CA LYS A 27 11.32 -9.29 9.62
C LYS A 27 10.47 -8.34 8.79
N VAL A 28 10.93 -7.10 8.65
CA VAL A 28 10.26 -6.06 7.86
C VAL A 28 11.13 -5.64 6.69
N TYR A 29 10.59 -5.74 5.49
CA TYR A 29 11.17 -5.19 4.27
C TYR A 29 10.38 -3.93 3.93
N GLY A 30 10.91 -2.77 4.34
CA GLY A 30 10.27 -1.47 4.15
C GLY A 30 10.59 -0.90 2.78
N VAL A 31 9.57 -0.51 2.03
CA VAL A 31 9.70 0.14 0.72
C VAL A 31 9.06 1.52 0.80
N ASP A 32 9.80 2.55 0.40
CA ASP A 32 9.26 3.92 0.32
C ASP A 32 9.92 4.70 -0.83
N LYS A 33 9.14 5.52 -1.52
CA LYS A 33 9.61 6.41 -2.59
C LYS A 33 10.35 7.63 -2.03
N CYS A 34 10.16 7.95 -0.75
CA CYS A 34 10.67 9.13 -0.05
C CYS A 34 10.18 10.43 -0.69
N THR A 35 8.85 10.56 -0.81
CA THR A 35 8.20 11.81 -1.24
C THR A 35 8.18 12.83 -0.09
N TYR A 36 7.55 13.98 -0.32
CA TYR A 36 7.37 15.03 0.68
C TYR A 36 6.65 14.58 1.95
N ALA A 37 5.86 13.53 1.88
CA ALA A 37 5.09 12.99 3.01
C ALA A 37 5.86 11.95 3.83
N ALA A 38 7.05 11.55 3.39
CA ALA A 38 7.88 10.56 4.09
C ALA A 38 8.73 11.21 5.18
N ASN A 39 8.74 10.60 6.36
CA ASN A 39 9.69 10.95 7.42
C ASN A 39 10.98 10.12 7.26
N THR A 40 11.95 10.68 6.54
CA THR A 40 13.22 10.00 6.25
C THR A 40 14.12 9.82 7.46
N ASP A 41 13.94 10.59 8.54
CA ASP A 41 14.74 10.45 9.76
C ASP A 41 14.51 9.08 10.44
N LEU A 42 13.36 8.47 10.19
CA LEU A 42 13.04 7.14 10.71
C LEU A 42 13.88 6.02 10.11
N ILE A 43 14.57 6.25 8.99
CA ILE A 43 15.39 5.20 8.34
C ILE A 43 16.47 4.72 9.30
N GLU A 44 17.25 5.65 9.87
CA GLU A 44 18.32 5.31 10.82
C GLU A 44 17.78 4.59 12.06
N ASP A 45 16.62 5.03 12.58
CA ASP A 45 16.01 4.41 13.76
C ASP A 45 15.57 2.99 13.47
N PHE A 46 14.96 2.76 12.32
CA PHE A 46 14.50 1.42 11.92
C PHE A 46 15.68 0.49 11.60
N GLU A 47 16.74 0.98 10.96
CA GLU A 47 17.93 0.19 10.61
C GLU A 47 18.75 -0.26 11.82
N ARG A 48 18.52 0.31 13.02
CA ARG A 48 19.06 -0.21 14.29
C ARG A 48 18.48 -1.58 14.67
N ASP A 49 17.27 -1.92 14.15
CA ASP A 49 16.72 -3.26 14.32
C ASP A 49 17.21 -4.17 13.18
N LYS A 50 17.97 -5.22 13.54
CA LYS A 50 18.49 -6.21 12.59
C LYS A 50 17.43 -6.92 11.75
N ASN A 51 16.17 -6.82 12.13
CA ASN A 51 15.05 -7.39 11.40
C ASN A 51 14.45 -6.41 10.37
N PHE A 52 14.94 -5.17 10.29
CA PHE A 52 14.50 -4.20 9.30
C PHE A 52 15.46 -4.13 8.12
N THR A 53 14.92 -4.02 6.93
CA THR A 53 15.67 -3.71 5.70
C THR A 53 14.92 -2.62 4.95
N PHE A 54 15.58 -1.51 4.67
CA PHE A 54 15.02 -0.42 3.90
C PHE A 54 15.37 -0.52 2.42
N VAL A 55 14.39 -0.24 1.57
CA VAL A 55 14.56 -0.10 0.12
C VAL A 55 13.88 1.17 -0.34
N LYS A 56 14.67 2.12 -0.83
CA LYS A 56 14.13 3.29 -1.53
C LYS A 56 13.62 2.84 -2.89
N GLY A 57 12.30 2.91 -3.10
CA GLY A 57 11.68 2.44 -4.32
C GLY A 57 10.23 2.89 -4.49
N ASP A 58 9.85 3.07 -5.74
CA ASP A 58 8.48 3.37 -6.14
C ASP A 58 7.76 2.04 -6.47
N ILE A 59 6.61 1.79 -5.85
CA ILE A 59 5.81 0.58 -6.10
C ILE A 59 5.42 0.42 -7.57
N LYS A 60 5.29 1.51 -8.32
CA LYS A 60 5.02 1.51 -9.77
C LYS A 60 6.15 0.85 -10.58
N THR A 61 7.39 1.07 -10.19
CA THR A 61 8.59 0.61 -10.93
C THR A 61 9.36 -0.51 -10.23
N LEU A 62 8.92 -0.92 -9.06
CA LEU A 62 9.54 -1.99 -8.29
C LEU A 62 9.65 -3.26 -9.15
N LYS A 63 10.82 -3.89 -9.17
CA LYS A 63 11.10 -5.06 -10.01
C LYS A 63 11.05 -6.38 -9.25
N TYR A 64 11.16 -6.31 -7.93
CA TYR A 64 11.31 -7.50 -7.10
C TYR A 64 10.61 -7.31 -5.75
N LEU A 65 10.03 -8.40 -5.25
CA LEU A 65 9.58 -8.56 -3.87
C LEU A 65 10.28 -9.78 -3.28
N PRO A 66 10.81 -9.71 -2.05
CA PRO A 66 11.35 -10.90 -1.38
C PRO A 66 10.27 -11.96 -1.19
N ASP A 67 10.68 -13.20 -0.92
CA ASP A 67 9.74 -14.22 -0.46
C ASP A 67 9.26 -13.84 0.93
N CYS A 68 7.98 -13.53 1.06
CA CYS A 68 7.40 -12.97 2.27
C CYS A 68 6.05 -13.63 2.58
N ASP A 69 5.65 -13.55 3.85
CA ASP A 69 4.33 -14.05 4.30
C ASP A 69 3.23 -13.03 4.02
N TYR A 70 3.54 -11.74 4.17
CA TYR A 70 2.58 -10.64 4.07
C TYR A 70 3.13 -9.47 3.28
N ILE A 71 2.23 -8.76 2.61
CA ILE A 71 2.47 -7.44 2.03
C ILE A 71 1.42 -6.51 2.60
N ILE A 72 1.83 -5.45 3.29
CA ILE A 72 0.95 -4.39 3.76
C ILE A 72 1.22 -3.17 2.88
N ASN A 73 0.27 -2.89 1.98
CA ASN A 73 0.38 -1.78 1.05
C ASN A 73 -0.26 -0.52 1.61
N LEU A 74 0.60 0.41 2.04
CA LEU A 74 0.24 1.74 2.53
C LEU A 74 0.76 2.85 1.62
N ALA A 75 1.61 2.50 0.62
CA ALA A 75 2.10 3.47 -0.34
C ALA A 75 0.94 4.00 -1.20
N ALA A 76 0.69 5.30 -1.09
CA ALA A 76 -0.34 6.00 -1.84
C ALA A 76 -0.05 7.50 -1.88
N GLU A 77 -0.48 8.18 -2.94
CA GLU A 77 -0.73 9.61 -2.91
C GLU A 77 -2.13 9.84 -2.30
N THR A 78 -2.23 10.74 -1.29
CA THR A 78 -3.43 10.85 -0.45
C THR A 78 -4.02 12.25 -0.33
N HIS A 79 -3.36 13.28 -0.85
CA HIS A 79 -3.77 14.66 -0.64
C HIS A 79 -4.87 15.06 -1.64
N VAL A 80 -6.14 15.06 -1.21
CA VAL A 80 -7.30 15.34 -2.07
C VAL A 80 -7.14 16.63 -2.87
N GLY A 81 -6.74 17.75 -2.24
CA GLY A 81 -6.54 19.03 -2.93
C GLY A 81 -5.51 18.92 -4.07
N ASN A 82 -4.41 18.19 -3.88
CA ASN A 82 -3.43 17.98 -4.93
C ASN A 82 -3.98 17.12 -6.07
N SER A 83 -4.84 16.14 -5.76
CA SER A 83 -5.45 15.29 -6.79
C SER A 83 -6.36 16.03 -7.75
N ILE A 84 -6.98 17.12 -7.29
CA ILE A 84 -7.86 17.98 -8.11
C ILE A 84 -7.02 18.85 -9.05
N ILE A 85 -5.85 19.30 -8.60
CA ILE A 85 -4.94 20.12 -9.41
C ILE A 85 -4.20 19.28 -10.45
N GLU A 86 -3.64 18.13 -10.01
CA GLU A 86 -2.85 17.22 -10.86
C GLU A 86 -3.08 15.77 -10.40
N SER A 87 -3.82 15.02 -11.19
CA SER A 87 -4.23 13.65 -10.83
C SER A 87 -3.27 12.55 -11.30
N SER A 88 -2.30 12.86 -12.14
CA SER A 88 -1.43 11.85 -12.76
C SER A 88 -0.67 11.01 -11.74
N GLU A 89 -0.07 11.66 -10.72
CA GLU A 89 0.67 10.95 -9.66
C GLU A 89 -0.24 10.01 -8.86
N PHE A 90 -1.53 10.38 -8.70
CA PHE A 90 -2.51 9.53 -8.01
C PHE A 90 -2.83 8.27 -8.81
N VAL A 91 -3.03 8.39 -10.11
CA VAL A 91 -3.22 7.24 -11.00
C VAL A 91 -1.95 6.39 -11.05
N ASP A 92 -0.80 7.01 -11.16
CA ASP A 92 0.49 6.34 -11.23
C ASP A 92 0.78 5.53 -9.96
N THR A 93 0.66 6.15 -8.80
CA THR A 93 0.98 5.49 -7.52
C THR A 93 -0.14 4.55 -7.11
N ASN A 94 -1.39 5.05 -7.04
CA ASN A 94 -2.48 4.30 -6.42
C ASN A 94 -3.03 3.21 -7.34
N VAL A 95 -3.02 3.39 -8.67
CA VAL A 95 -3.54 2.39 -9.61
C VAL A 95 -2.41 1.57 -10.22
N SER A 96 -1.48 2.23 -10.94
CA SER A 96 -0.39 1.52 -11.62
C SER A 96 0.59 0.86 -10.65
N GLY A 97 0.85 1.50 -9.50
CA GLY A 97 1.67 0.93 -8.43
C GLY A 97 1.03 -0.33 -7.83
N VAL A 98 -0.26 -0.29 -7.51
CA VAL A 98 -0.99 -1.47 -7.00
C VAL A 98 -1.01 -2.59 -8.05
N LYS A 99 -1.30 -2.26 -9.31
CA LYS A 99 -1.22 -3.24 -10.42
C LYS A 99 0.16 -3.90 -10.49
N ASN A 100 1.24 -3.14 -10.35
CA ASN A 100 2.59 -3.71 -10.37
C ASN A 100 2.84 -4.65 -9.17
N LEU A 101 2.39 -4.29 -7.96
CA LEU A 101 2.47 -5.19 -6.80
C LEU A 101 1.72 -6.51 -7.05
N LEU A 102 0.51 -6.45 -7.60
CA LEU A 102 -0.26 -7.64 -7.96
C LEU A 102 0.48 -8.51 -8.99
N ASP A 103 1.08 -7.91 -10.02
CA ASP A 103 1.90 -8.61 -11.00
C ASP A 103 3.12 -9.30 -10.36
N LEU A 104 3.80 -8.64 -9.43
CA LEU A 104 4.93 -9.21 -8.70
C LEU A 104 4.51 -10.39 -7.83
N ILE A 105 3.35 -10.30 -7.17
CA ILE A 105 2.77 -11.40 -6.40
C ILE A 105 2.45 -12.58 -7.32
N ARG A 106 1.84 -12.33 -8.48
CA ARG A 106 1.48 -13.37 -9.44
C ARG A 106 2.67 -14.12 -10.02
N ARG A 107 3.81 -13.44 -10.19
CA ARG A 107 5.05 -14.05 -10.68
C ARG A 107 5.71 -14.99 -9.66
N LYS A 108 5.27 -14.97 -8.39
CA LYS A 108 5.72 -15.94 -7.39
C LYS A 108 5.25 -17.36 -7.75
N PRO A 109 5.92 -18.42 -7.27
CA PRO A 109 5.58 -19.80 -7.63
C PRO A 109 4.09 -20.12 -7.52
N LYS A 110 3.61 -20.99 -8.40
CA LYS A 110 2.17 -21.29 -8.57
C LYS A 110 1.48 -21.96 -7.39
N ASN A 111 2.22 -22.37 -6.37
CA ASN A 111 1.61 -22.93 -5.17
C ASN A 111 0.95 -21.79 -4.37
N ILE A 112 -0.39 -21.72 -4.44
CA ILE A 112 -1.20 -20.66 -3.79
C ILE A 112 -0.88 -20.53 -2.31
N SER A 113 -0.56 -21.62 -1.62
CA SER A 113 -0.18 -21.61 -0.21
C SER A 113 1.14 -20.88 0.09
N GLN A 114 1.93 -20.56 -0.91
CA GLN A 114 3.22 -19.86 -0.79
C GLN A 114 3.17 -18.41 -1.26
N ARG A 115 2.02 -17.95 -1.77
CA ARG A 115 1.85 -16.55 -2.13
C ARG A 115 1.64 -15.70 -0.87
N PRO A 116 2.20 -14.49 -0.81
CA PRO A 116 1.97 -13.60 0.31
C PRO A 116 0.50 -13.18 0.38
N ILE A 117 0.01 -12.98 1.59
CA ILE A 117 -1.28 -12.31 1.80
C ILE A 117 -1.07 -10.81 1.61
N LEU A 118 -1.83 -10.21 0.69
CA LEU A 118 -1.86 -8.76 0.50
C LEU A 118 -2.95 -8.14 1.39
N LEU A 119 -2.53 -7.24 2.27
CA LEU A 119 -3.40 -6.29 2.95
C LEU A 119 -3.22 -4.93 2.28
N HIS A 120 -4.26 -4.43 1.62
CA HIS A 120 -4.28 -3.10 1.01
C HIS A 120 -5.09 -2.15 1.87
N VAL A 121 -4.50 -1.02 2.23
CA VAL A 121 -5.20 0.01 3.00
C VAL A 121 -5.91 0.95 2.03
N SER A 122 -7.23 0.91 2.05
CA SER A 122 -8.12 1.79 1.28
C SER A 122 -8.53 3.02 2.09
N THR A 123 -9.65 3.62 1.78
CA THR A 123 -10.24 4.78 2.43
C THR A 123 -11.77 4.69 2.35
N ASP A 124 -12.45 5.27 3.31
CA ASP A 124 -13.91 5.44 3.30
C ASP A 124 -14.38 6.37 2.18
N GLU A 125 -13.53 7.29 1.71
CA GLU A 125 -13.85 8.18 0.59
C GLU A 125 -14.20 7.44 -0.71
N VAL A 126 -13.87 6.16 -0.83
CA VAL A 126 -14.26 5.34 -2.01
C VAL A 126 -15.77 5.18 -2.14
N TYR A 127 -16.51 5.37 -1.04
CA TYR A 127 -17.98 5.31 -1.04
C TYR A 127 -18.64 6.63 -1.45
N GLY A 128 -17.89 7.74 -1.44
CA GLY A 128 -18.37 9.06 -1.81
C GLY A 128 -19.00 9.85 -0.67
N ASP A 129 -19.63 10.96 -1.01
CA ASP A 129 -20.25 11.85 -0.04
C ASP A 129 -21.59 11.27 0.44
N ILE A 130 -21.94 11.56 1.69
CA ILE A 130 -23.21 11.16 2.30
C ILE A 130 -23.80 12.32 3.09
N GLU A 131 -25.06 12.66 2.82
CA GLU A 131 -25.75 13.74 3.54
C GLU A 131 -26.29 13.27 4.91
N SER A 132 -26.64 11.99 5.02
CA SER A 132 -27.17 11.39 6.26
C SER A 132 -26.98 9.88 6.27
N GLY A 133 -26.86 9.29 7.44
CA GLY A 133 -26.62 7.85 7.60
C GLY A 133 -25.15 7.49 7.70
N VAL A 134 -24.82 6.27 7.30
CA VAL A 134 -23.44 5.72 7.30
C VAL A 134 -23.24 4.83 6.08
N HIS A 135 -22.03 4.82 5.57
CA HIS A 135 -21.59 3.79 4.63
C HIS A 135 -21.21 2.52 5.38
N THR A 136 -21.34 1.39 4.70
CA THR A 136 -20.87 0.09 5.15
C THR A 136 -19.99 -0.52 4.07
N GLU A 137 -19.33 -1.62 4.36
CA GLU A 137 -18.49 -2.35 3.39
C GLU A 137 -19.30 -2.93 2.20
N GLU A 138 -20.64 -2.94 2.30
CA GLU A 138 -21.56 -3.37 1.23
C GLU A 138 -22.02 -2.20 0.35
N SER A 139 -21.68 -0.96 0.72
CA SER A 139 -22.05 0.24 -0.03
C SER A 139 -21.35 0.25 -1.41
N ASN A 140 -22.04 0.79 -2.41
CA ASN A 140 -21.45 0.96 -3.74
C ASN A 140 -20.29 1.96 -3.70
N LEU A 141 -19.26 1.69 -4.49
CA LEU A 141 -18.17 2.65 -4.68
C LEU A 141 -18.67 3.79 -5.56
N LEU A 142 -18.66 5.01 -5.02
CA LEU A 142 -19.10 6.23 -5.72
C LEU A 142 -18.18 7.41 -5.38
N PRO A 143 -16.88 7.30 -5.67
CA PRO A 143 -15.88 8.29 -5.28
C PRO A 143 -16.18 9.69 -5.89
N SER A 144 -15.97 10.75 -5.11
CA SER A 144 -16.31 12.12 -5.49
C SER A 144 -15.12 13.01 -5.89
N ASN A 145 -13.89 12.48 -5.84
CA ASN A 145 -12.67 13.21 -6.22
C ASN A 145 -11.63 12.29 -6.87
N PRO A 146 -10.59 12.83 -7.55
CA PRO A 146 -9.60 12.00 -8.24
C PRO A 146 -8.79 11.08 -7.30
N TYR A 147 -8.49 11.51 -6.06
CA TYR A 147 -7.85 10.65 -5.06
C TYR A 147 -8.74 9.44 -4.75
N SER A 148 -9.97 9.68 -4.32
CA SER A 148 -10.90 8.59 -3.95
C SER A 148 -11.20 7.69 -5.15
N ALA A 149 -11.29 8.23 -6.38
CA ALA A 149 -11.46 7.47 -7.60
C ALA A 149 -10.25 6.55 -7.87
N SER A 150 -9.02 7.03 -7.64
CA SER A 150 -7.81 6.21 -7.77
C SER A 150 -7.77 5.08 -6.74
N LYS A 151 -8.21 5.32 -5.51
CA LYS A 151 -8.30 4.31 -4.44
C LYS A 151 -9.38 3.27 -4.73
N ALA A 152 -10.57 3.70 -5.16
CA ALA A 152 -11.64 2.79 -5.58
C ALA A 152 -11.19 1.91 -6.76
N SER A 153 -10.44 2.47 -7.71
CA SER A 153 -9.86 1.71 -8.83
C SER A 153 -8.90 0.62 -8.36
N SER A 154 -8.07 0.91 -7.36
CA SER A 154 -7.18 -0.12 -6.78
C SER A 154 -7.96 -1.21 -6.07
N ASP A 155 -9.02 -0.88 -5.33
CA ASP A 155 -9.87 -1.87 -4.66
C ASP A 155 -10.52 -2.81 -5.68
N MET A 156 -11.05 -2.25 -6.79
CA MET A 156 -11.62 -3.05 -7.88
C MET A 156 -10.58 -3.95 -8.56
N LEU A 157 -9.35 -3.45 -8.77
CA LEU A 157 -8.26 -4.29 -9.30
C LEU A 157 -7.96 -5.47 -8.37
N ILE A 158 -7.83 -5.22 -7.07
CA ILE A 158 -7.52 -6.26 -6.08
C ILE A 158 -8.65 -7.29 -6.02
N GLN A 159 -9.91 -6.85 -6.01
CA GLN A 159 -11.06 -7.75 -6.04
C GLN A 159 -11.09 -8.62 -7.31
N ALA A 160 -10.80 -8.03 -8.46
CA ALA A 160 -10.74 -8.78 -9.72
C ALA A 160 -9.61 -9.82 -9.68
N TRP A 161 -8.42 -9.44 -9.19
CA TRP A 161 -7.28 -10.34 -9.07
C TRP A 161 -7.49 -11.48 -8.05
N SER A 162 -8.24 -11.23 -6.98
CA SER A 162 -8.54 -12.26 -5.98
C SER A 162 -9.44 -13.39 -6.52
N ARG A 163 -10.09 -13.16 -7.66
CA ARG A 163 -11.01 -14.11 -8.32
C ARG A 163 -10.35 -14.88 -9.46
N THR A 164 -9.11 -14.54 -9.83
CA THR A 164 -8.35 -15.13 -10.96
C THR A 164 -7.11 -15.89 -10.49
#